data_7325df52034c1612617ec8a978d1e798
#
_entry.id   7325df52034c1612617ec8a978d1e798
#
_cell.length_a   1.000
_cell.length_b   1.000
_cell.length_c   1.000
_cell.angle_alpha   90.00
_cell.angle_beta   90.00
_cell.angle_gamma   90.00
#
_symmetry.space_group_name_H-M   'P 1'
#
loop_
_entity.id
_entity.type
_entity.pdbx_description
1 polymer ?
#
loop_
_entity_poly.entity_id
_entity_poly.type
_entity_poly.pdbx_seq_one_letter_code
_entity_poly.pdbx_strand_id
1 'polypeptide(L)'
;AIIDSDGAIPKSNMLSKEIKKSTVTVKKVSATSKLSKSKESSKAFKVNENVFISPLVESIAKEHHISYEELARIPASGNDGRLRKSDVMNYIVEGRPFKFAQPVSQNNGFKIPDLKFDKGTGKVVEMDRMRQMIADHMVFSKHTSPHVTAYVEADLTEMVKWRNSVKADFQEKYNEKLTFTPLFIECVAKAIEDYPLINSSMDGKNIIVKEDIHIGMATALPSGNLIVPVVRNANKKSLKELASATNELVQKGRDGKLTADETKGSTFTISNVGTFGSLMGTPIINQPEAAILATGIIKKRAEVIEKVEGDTIEIRSMMYLSLSFDHRIVD
;
A
#
# COMPACT_ATOMS: atom_id res chain seq x y z
N ALA A 1 -13.01 -7.58 18.46
CA ALA A 1 -14.16 -8.15 19.20
C ALA A 1 -14.34 -7.34 20.47
N ILE A 2 -15.36 -6.50 20.52
CA ILE A 2 -15.79 -5.82 21.73
C ILE A 2 -16.82 -6.76 22.36
N ILE A 3 -16.51 -7.27 23.52
CA ILE A 3 -17.46 -8.05 24.33
C ILE A 3 -18.15 -7.06 25.25
N ASP A 4 -19.43 -6.87 25.04
CA ASP A 4 -20.34 -6.20 26.00
C ASP A 4 -20.56 -7.11 27.20
N SER A 5 -20.13 -6.68 28.36
CA SER A 5 -20.50 -7.31 29.60
C SER A 5 -21.21 -6.27 30.50
N ASP A 6 -22.52 -6.43 30.66
CA ASP A 6 -23.29 -5.70 31.62
C ASP A 6 -22.72 -5.92 33.03
N GLY A 7 -22.09 -4.90 33.58
CA GLY A 7 -21.60 -4.87 34.93
C GLY A 7 -21.68 -3.47 35.54
N ALA A 8 -22.51 -3.32 36.56
CA ALA A 8 -22.87 -2.08 37.22
C ALA A 8 -21.67 -1.25 37.69
N ILE A 9 -21.71 0.05 37.43
CA ILE A 9 -20.73 1.05 37.86
C ILE A 9 -21.00 1.43 39.32
N PRO A 10 -20.03 1.32 40.25
CA PRO A 10 -20.16 1.94 41.57
C PRO A 10 -19.81 3.44 41.48
N LYS A 11 -20.71 4.27 41.94
CA LYS A 11 -20.53 5.71 42.17
C LYS A 11 -19.40 5.94 43.20
N SER A 12 -18.34 6.63 42.86
CA SER A 12 -17.39 7.17 43.82
C SER A 12 -17.32 8.68 43.74
N ASN A 13 -17.36 9.28 44.91
CA ASN A 13 -17.45 10.68 45.31
C ASN A 13 -16.55 11.66 44.60
N MET A 14 -17.16 12.79 44.27
CA MET A 14 -16.48 14.07 43.96
C MET A 14 -15.75 14.59 45.21
N LEU A 15 -14.45 14.84 45.04
CA LEU A 15 -13.71 15.79 45.87
C LEU A 15 -13.23 16.93 44.98
N SER A 16 -13.88 18.06 45.14
CA SER A 16 -13.49 19.36 44.62
C SER A 16 -12.17 19.78 45.27
N LYS A 17 -11.16 20.07 44.46
CA LYS A 17 -10.02 20.88 44.88
C LYS A 17 -9.91 22.08 43.97
N GLU A 18 -10.13 23.24 44.58
CA GLU A 18 -9.88 24.58 44.03
C GLU A 18 -8.42 24.71 43.58
N ILE A 19 -8.21 25.16 42.35
CA ILE A 19 -6.90 25.62 41.84
C ILE A 19 -6.93 27.13 41.77
N LYS A 20 -6.11 27.75 42.60
CA LYS A 20 -5.89 29.19 42.68
C LYS A 20 -5.33 29.72 41.35
N LYS A 21 -5.96 30.74 40.79
CA LYS A 21 -5.47 31.57 39.68
C LYS A 21 -4.21 32.34 40.16
N SER A 22 -3.08 32.12 39.53
CA SER A 22 -1.93 33.01 39.56
C SER A 22 -1.91 33.83 38.29
N THR A 23 -2.11 35.11 38.44
CA THR A 23 -2.01 36.16 37.40
C THR A 23 -0.56 36.44 37.11
N VAL A 24 -0.10 36.16 35.91
CA VAL A 24 1.20 36.60 35.41
C VAL A 24 1.01 37.82 34.49
N THR A 25 1.53 38.93 34.92
CA THR A 25 1.52 40.22 34.23
C THR A 25 2.46 40.18 33.02
N VAL A 26 1.92 40.36 31.82
CA VAL A 26 2.70 40.49 30.59
C VAL A 26 3.11 41.96 30.43
N LYS A 27 4.40 42.26 30.54
CA LYS A 27 5.00 43.54 30.17
C LYS A 27 5.04 43.65 28.63
N LYS A 28 4.32 44.62 28.11
CA LYS A 28 4.46 45.14 26.74
C LYS A 28 5.84 45.77 26.56
N VAL A 29 6.64 45.19 25.66
CA VAL A 29 7.82 45.86 25.11
C VAL A 29 7.49 46.25 23.67
N SER A 30 7.33 47.52 23.43
CA SER A 30 7.23 48.12 22.10
C SER A 30 8.63 48.29 21.52
N ALA A 31 8.91 47.62 20.42
CA ALA A 31 10.07 47.93 19.59
C ALA A 31 9.59 48.11 18.14
N THR A 32 9.49 49.37 17.74
CA THR A 32 9.41 49.78 16.35
C THR A 32 10.72 49.53 15.65
N SER A 33 10.75 48.54 14.73
CA SER A 33 11.84 48.41 13.77
C SER A 33 11.32 48.68 12.36
N LYS A 34 11.99 49.65 11.74
CA LYS A 34 11.74 50.19 10.39
C LYS A 34 11.84 49.08 9.35
N LEU A 35 10.79 48.92 8.53
CA LEU A 35 10.85 48.12 7.31
C LEU A 35 11.80 48.76 6.30
N SER A 36 12.99 48.25 6.17
CA SER A 36 13.82 48.49 4.99
C SER A 36 13.31 47.54 3.86
N LYS A 37 12.74 48.16 2.82
CA LYS A 37 12.45 47.44 1.57
C LYS A 37 13.77 47.06 0.90
N SER A 38 14.26 45.86 1.14
CA SER A 38 15.25 45.26 0.27
C SER A 38 14.53 44.71 -0.97
N LYS A 39 14.88 45.27 -2.13
CA LYS A 39 14.60 44.64 -3.43
C LYS A 39 15.40 43.36 -3.49
N GLU A 40 14.81 42.24 -3.12
CA GLU A 40 15.36 40.95 -3.46
C GLU A 40 15.20 40.74 -4.97
N SER A 41 16.30 40.86 -5.67
CA SER A 41 16.43 40.35 -7.04
C SER A 41 16.13 38.84 -7.00
N SER A 42 15.12 38.42 -7.76
CA SER A 42 14.77 37.00 -7.95
C SER A 42 15.98 36.21 -8.49
N LYS A 43 16.72 35.60 -7.58
CA LYS A 43 17.76 34.62 -7.96
C LYS A 43 17.05 33.39 -8.47
N ALA A 44 17.35 33.00 -9.71
CA ALA A 44 16.89 31.74 -10.29
C ALA A 44 17.32 30.55 -9.41
N PHE A 45 16.34 29.73 -9.00
CA PHE A 45 16.57 28.56 -8.16
C PHE A 45 17.00 27.34 -9.02
N LYS A 46 18.13 26.74 -8.71
CA LYS A 46 18.54 25.45 -9.30
C LYS A 46 17.86 24.31 -8.54
N VAL A 47 16.95 23.59 -9.17
CA VAL A 47 16.19 22.48 -8.55
C VAL A 47 16.88 21.11 -8.80
N ASN A 48 17.72 20.99 -9.79
CA ASN A 48 18.69 19.91 -10.00
C ASN A 48 19.83 20.48 -10.84
N GLU A 49 20.97 19.85 -10.85
CA GLU A 49 22.16 20.35 -11.55
C GLU A 49 21.94 20.63 -13.06
N ASN A 50 20.80 20.18 -13.63
CA ASN A 50 20.51 20.23 -15.05
C ASN A 50 19.23 20.96 -15.46
N VAL A 51 18.43 21.54 -14.54
CA VAL A 51 17.19 22.24 -14.91
C VAL A 51 17.22 23.69 -14.46
N PHE A 52 17.22 24.61 -15.42
CA PHE A 52 17.13 26.04 -15.14
C PHE A 52 15.68 26.51 -15.32
N ILE A 53 15.08 27.03 -14.24
CA ILE A 53 13.71 27.53 -14.21
C ILE A 53 13.72 29.06 -14.32
N SER A 54 13.06 29.60 -15.35
CA SER A 54 12.93 31.02 -15.54
C SER A 54 11.79 31.62 -14.65
N PRO A 55 11.82 32.91 -14.30
CA PRO A 55 10.74 33.54 -13.53
C PRO A 55 9.36 33.40 -14.15
N LEU A 56 9.25 33.34 -15.48
CA LEU A 56 8.00 33.11 -16.19
C LEU A 56 7.47 31.70 -15.97
N VAL A 57 8.33 30.68 -16.02
CA VAL A 57 7.97 29.28 -15.73
C VAL A 57 7.55 29.14 -14.27
N GLU A 58 8.22 29.82 -13.36
CA GLU A 58 7.87 29.85 -11.95
C GLU A 58 6.48 30.47 -11.71
N SER A 59 6.14 31.56 -12.40
CA SER A 59 4.81 32.19 -12.34
C SER A 59 3.71 31.21 -12.79
N ILE A 60 3.91 30.52 -13.92
CA ILE A 60 2.97 29.53 -14.45
C ILE A 60 2.83 28.34 -13.48
N ALA A 61 3.94 27.90 -12.90
CA ALA A 61 3.92 26.81 -11.93
C ALA A 61 3.10 27.16 -10.68
N LYS A 62 3.22 28.38 -10.17
CA LYS A 62 2.41 28.91 -9.05
C LYS A 62 0.93 29.00 -9.40
N GLU A 63 0.59 29.52 -10.59
CA GLU A 63 -0.78 29.66 -11.09
C GLU A 63 -1.50 28.30 -11.20
N HIS A 64 -0.79 27.28 -11.69
CA HIS A 64 -1.33 25.93 -11.90
C HIS A 64 -1.03 24.95 -10.76
N HIS A 65 -0.49 25.43 -9.63
CA HIS A 65 -0.12 24.60 -8.47
C HIS A 65 0.80 23.40 -8.84
N ILE A 66 1.82 23.66 -9.66
CA ILE A 66 2.83 22.68 -10.06
C ILE A 66 4.01 22.78 -9.09
N SER A 67 4.41 21.66 -8.48
CA SER A 67 5.55 21.66 -7.57
C SER A 67 6.89 21.75 -8.32
N TYR A 68 7.94 22.21 -7.65
CA TYR A 68 9.28 22.25 -8.24
C TYR A 68 9.81 20.86 -8.61
N GLU A 69 9.42 19.85 -7.85
CA GLU A 69 9.77 18.45 -8.13
C GLU A 69 9.08 17.93 -9.41
N GLU A 70 7.85 18.34 -9.63
CA GLU A 70 7.08 18.04 -10.84
C GLU A 70 7.69 18.75 -12.04
N LEU A 71 8.10 20.03 -11.91
CA LEU A 71 8.79 20.78 -12.93
C LEU A 71 10.13 20.14 -13.33
N ALA A 72 10.88 19.61 -12.38
CA ALA A 72 12.17 18.95 -12.65
C ALA A 72 12.06 17.67 -13.48
N ARG A 73 10.85 17.12 -13.62
CA ARG A 73 10.58 15.90 -14.40
C ARG A 73 10.07 16.17 -15.81
N ILE A 74 9.68 17.42 -16.10
CA ILE A 74 9.22 17.80 -17.43
C ILE A 74 10.43 17.85 -18.37
N PRO A 75 10.38 17.15 -19.54
CA PRO A 75 11.44 17.22 -20.52
C PRO A 75 11.64 18.67 -20.99
N ALA A 76 12.83 19.22 -20.75
CA ALA A 76 13.17 20.58 -21.14
C ALA A 76 13.62 20.64 -22.61
N SER A 77 12.92 21.39 -23.45
CA SER A 77 13.25 21.56 -24.88
C SER A 77 14.19 22.74 -25.16
N GLY A 78 14.58 23.50 -24.14
CA GLY A 78 15.46 24.66 -24.27
C GLY A 78 16.94 24.28 -24.30
N ASN A 79 17.78 25.18 -24.85
CA ASN A 79 19.24 25.04 -24.83
C ASN A 79 19.73 24.96 -23.38
N ASP A 80 20.74 24.15 -23.12
CA ASP A 80 21.35 23.93 -21.80
C ASP A 80 20.38 23.39 -20.72
N GLY A 81 19.39 22.56 -21.12
CA GLY A 81 18.43 21.99 -20.17
C GLY A 81 17.43 23.01 -19.61
N ARG A 82 17.18 24.10 -20.32
CA ARG A 82 16.26 25.17 -19.89
C ARG A 82 14.81 24.80 -20.18
N LEU A 83 13.96 24.82 -19.15
CA LEU A 83 12.53 24.59 -19.27
C LEU A 83 11.85 25.81 -19.90
N ARG A 84 11.13 25.60 -21.02
CA ARG A 84 10.39 26.66 -21.74
C ARG A 84 8.93 26.70 -21.29
N LYS A 85 8.28 27.86 -21.53
CA LYS A 85 6.83 28.00 -21.32
C LYS A 85 6.02 26.93 -22.06
N SER A 86 6.41 26.62 -23.30
CA SER A 86 5.74 25.59 -24.13
C SER A 86 5.76 24.21 -23.49
N ASP A 87 6.87 23.84 -22.86
CA ASP A 87 7.01 22.53 -22.24
C ASP A 87 6.08 22.35 -21.06
N VAL A 88 5.95 23.40 -20.24
CA VAL A 88 5.04 23.41 -19.09
C VAL A 88 3.57 23.45 -19.53
N MET A 89 3.25 24.23 -20.57
CA MET A 89 1.89 24.29 -21.10
C MET A 89 1.47 22.98 -21.74
N ASN A 90 2.34 22.33 -22.53
CA ASN A 90 2.09 20.99 -23.09
C ASN A 90 1.86 19.96 -21.97
N TYR A 91 2.69 20.00 -20.95
CA TYR A 91 2.56 19.14 -19.78
C TYR A 91 1.21 19.31 -19.07
N ILE A 92 0.70 20.53 -18.95
CA ILE A 92 -0.64 20.80 -18.38
C ILE A 92 -1.73 20.25 -19.28
N VAL A 93 -1.63 20.45 -20.62
CA VAL A 93 -2.60 19.94 -21.62
C VAL A 93 -2.62 18.41 -21.66
N GLU A 94 -1.50 17.75 -21.45
CA GLU A 94 -1.39 16.28 -21.35
C GLU A 94 -1.94 15.72 -20.02
N GLY A 95 -2.56 16.54 -19.18
CA GLY A 95 -3.17 16.09 -17.94
C GLY A 95 -2.18 15.85 -16.79
N ARG A 96 -0.99 16.45 -16.86
CA ARG A 96 0.04 16.40 -15.80
C ARG A 96 0.44 14.95 -15.42
N PRO A 97 1.02 14.17 -16.31
CA PRO A 97 1.32 12.75 -16.09
C PRO A 97 2.26 12.48 -14.89
N PHE A 98 3.01 13.51 -14.42
CA PHE A 98 3.91 13.39 -13.27
C PHE A 98 3.32 13.95 -11.96
N LYS A 99 2.08 14.42 -11.96
CA LYS A 99 1.44 15.04 -10.78
C LYS A 99 1.45 14.13 -9.55
N PHE A 100 1.30 12.83 -9.75
CA PHE A 100 1.31 11.81 -8.70
C PHE A 100 2.55 10.91 -8.73
N ALA A 101 3.52 11.22 -9.59
CA ALA A 101 4.79 10.55 -9.53
C ALA A 101 5.47 10.94 -8.21
N GLN A 102 5.58 10.00 -7.29
CA GLN A 102 6.23 10.23 -6.00
C GLN A 102 7.61 10.84 -6.21
N PRO A 103 8.03 11.80 -5.38
CA PRO A 103 9.40 12.29 -5.44
C PRO A 103 10.32 11.08 -5.32
N VAL A 104 11.21 10.90 -6.27
CA VAL A 104 12.39 10.07 -6.02
C VAL A 104 13.13 10.83 -4.94
N SER A 105 12.86 10.48 -3.69
CA SER A 105 13.56 11.00 -2.53
C SER A 105 15.04 10.75 -2.78
N GLN A 106 15.76 11.80 -3.17
CA GLN A 106 17.21 11.76 -3.06
C GLN A 106 17.48 11.55 -1.58
N ASN A 107 17.94 10.37 -1.25
CA ASN A 107 18.28 9.89 0.08
C ASN A 107 19.14 10.88 0.85
N ASN A 108 18.52 11.84 1.52
CA ASN A 108 19.14 12.57 2.60
C ASN A 108 19.02 11.71 3.86
N GLY A 109 19.93 10.75 4.04
CA GLY A 109 20.10 10.24 5.37
C GLY A 109 20.57 8.80 5.56
N PHE A 110 20.34 7.87 4.69
CA PHE A 110 20.91 6.54 4.86
C PHE A 110 21.72 6.16 3.62
N LYS A 111 23.00 6.59 3.62
CA LYS A 111 23.99 5.92 2.77
C LYS A 111 24.14 4.51 3.35
N ILE A 112 23.63 3.51 2.64
CA ILE A 112 24.02 2.13 2.89
C ILE A 112 25.55 2.16 2.83
N PRO A 113 26.25 1.84 3.92
CA PRO A 113 27.72 1.79 3.90
C PRO A 113 28.09 0.91 2.71
N ASP A 114 29.08 1.33 1.91
CA ASP A 114 29.70 0.44 0.92
C ASP A 114 30.24 -0.76 1.66
N LEU A 115 29.40 -1.79 1.81
CA LEU A 115 29.81 -3.06 2.36
C LEU A 115 30.81 -3.64 1.36
N LYS A 116 32.09 -3.46 1.65
CA LYS A 116 33.15 -4.19 0.96
C LYS A 116 32.98 -5.66 1.31
N PHE A 117 32.12 -6.33 0.55
CA PHE A 117 32.07 -7.79 0.63
C PHE A 117 33.45 -8.31 0.23
N ASP A 118 34.03 -9.09 1.12
CA ASP A 118 35.16 -9.92 0.76
C ASP A 118 34.77 -10.72 -0.48
N LYS A 119 35.48 -10.51 -1.58
CA LYS A 119 35.20 -11.17 -2.87
C LYS A 119 35.60 -12.64 -2.83
N GLY A 120 35.46 -13.30 -1.69
CA GLY A 120 35.77 -14.71 -1.54
C GLY A 120 35.49 -15.57 -2.77
N THR A 121 35.50 -16.85 -2.72
CA THR A 121 35.30 -17.80 -3.84
C THR A 121 33.89 -17.78 -4.45
N GLY A 122 33.07 -16.74 -4.15
CA GLY A 122 31.69 -16.57 -4.61
C GLY A 122 31.56 -16.22 -6.09
N LYS A 123 30.51 -16.71 -6.73
CA LYS A 123 30.11 -16.30 -8.10
C LYS A 123 29.34 -14.99 -8.03
N VAL A 124 29.78 -13.98 -8.72
CA VAL A 124 29.01 -12.73 -8.93
C VAL A 124 27.95 -12.97 -9.99
N VAL A 125 26.69 -12.70 -9.66
CA VAL A 125 25.55 -12.78 -10.58
C VAL A 125 24.92 -11.39 -10.65
N GLU A 126 24.86 -10.83 -11.84
CA GLU A 126 24.22 -9.54 -12.10
C GLU A 126 22.70 -9.71 -12.08
N MET A 127 22.00 -8.78 -11.40
CA MET A 127 20.55 -8.77 -11.40
C MET A 127 20.01 -8.31 -12.76
N ASP A 128 18.99 -8.99 -13.27
CA ASP A 128 18.22 -8.51 -14.42
C ASP A 128 17.46 -7.23 -14.07
N ARG A 129 17.03 -6.48 -15.10
CA ARG A 129 16.33 -5.20 -14.93
C ARG A 129 15.05 -5.33 -14.10
N MET A 130 14.28 -6.41 -14.28
CA MET A 130 13.04 -6.62 -13.51
C MET A 130 13.36 -6.84 -12.03
N ARG A 131 14.37 -7.63 -11.72
CA ARG A 131 14.82 -7.90 -10.35
C ARG A 131 15.34 -6.62 -9.67
N GLN A 132 16.05 -5.76 -10.38
CA GLN A 132 16.49 -4.46 -9.87
C GLN A 132 15.29 -3.58 -9.52
N MET A 133 14.29 -3.46 -10.41
CA MET A 133 13.07 -2.68 -10.15
C MET A 133 12.30 -3.21 -8.93
N ILE A 134 12.19 -4.53 -8.78
CA ILE A 134 11.53 -5.14 -7.62
C ILE A 134 12.31 -4.81 -6.34
N ALA A 135 13.64 -4.94 -6.37
CA ALA A 135 14.49 -4.64 -5.22
C ALA A 135 14.31 -3.18 -4.76
N ASP A 136 14.38 -2.23 -5.68
CA ASP A 136 14.20 -0.81 -5.40
C ASP A 136 12.81 -0.52 -4.82
N HIS A 137 11.76 -1.13 -5.38
CA HIS A 137 10.39 -0.98 -4.89
C HIS A 137 10.20 -1.55 -3.48
N MET A 138 10.79 -2.70 -3.17
CA MET A 138 10.71 -3.31 -1.84
C MET A 138 11.48 -2.49 -0.79
N VAL A 139 12.67 -2.00 -1.14
CA VAL A 139 13.45 -1.11 -0.27
C VAL A 139 12.68 0.18 -0.02
N PHE A 140 12.13 0.80 -1.08
CA PHE A 140 11.30 1.99 -0.98
C PHE A 140 10.11 1.77 -0.05
N SER A 141 9.38 0.67 -0.20
CA SER A 141 8.22 0.35 0.64
C SER A 141 8.60 0.25 2.12
N LYS A 142 9.70 -0.46 2.44
CA LYS A 142 10.16 -0.64 3.81
C LYS A 142 10.63 0.67 4.46
N HIS A 143 11.20 1.59 3.71
CA HIS A 143 11.62 2.90 4.21
C HIS A 143 10.46 3.89 4.32
N THR A 144 9.45 3.78 3.47
CA THR A 144 8.33 4.72 3.42
C THR A 144 7.28 4.43 4.47
N SER A 145 6.92 3.16 4.64
CA SER A 145 5.83 2.73 5.53
C SER A 145 6.38 2.02 6.77
N PRO A 146 6.11 2.50 7.99
CA PRO A 146 6.36 1.74 9.21
C PRO A 146 5.40 0.55 9.25
N HIS A 147 5.90 -0.63 8.84
CA HIS A 147 5.12 -1.85 8.77
C HIS A 147 4.89 -2.44 10.16
N VAL A 148 3.63 -2.65 10.51
CA VAL A 148 3.20 -3.52 11.59
C VAL A 148 2.49 -4.71 10.99
N THR A 149 2.68 -5.90 11.56
CA THR A 149 2.01 -7.12 11.09
C THR A 149 1.21 -7.73 12.22
N ALA A 150 -0.10 -7.83 12.03
CA ALA A 150 -1.01 -8.56 12.89
C ALA A 150 -1.23 -9.98 12.36
N TYR A 151 -1.33 -10.94 13.27
CA TYR A 151 -1.60 -12.34 12.94
C TYR A 151 -2.90 -12.78 13.57
N VAL A 152 -3.72 -13.46 12.78
CA VAL A 152 -4.98 -14.06 13.23
C VAL A 152 -5.06 -15.48 12.70
N GLU A 153 -5.55 -16.39 13.53
CA GLU A 153 -5.90 -17.74 13.13
C GLU A 153 -7.38 -17.80 12.74
N ALA A 154 -7.67 -18.38 11.58
CA ALA A 154 -9.02 -18.49 11.06
C ALA A 154 -9.42 -19.96 10.87
N ASP A 155 -10.60 -20.33 11.36
CA ASP A 155 -11.22 -21.62 11.06
C ASP A 155 -11.93 -21.55 9.70
N LEU A 156 -11.40 -22.27 8.74
CA LEU A 156 -11.93 -22.38 7.38
C LEU A 156 -12.70 -23.69 7.14
N THR A 157 -13.03 -24.44 8.19
CA THR A 157 -13.62 -25.77 8.06
C THR A 157 -14.87 -25.77 7.19
N GLU A 158 -15.78 -24.84 7.45
CA GLU A 158 -17.03 -24.76 6.69
C GLU A 158 -16.81 -24.27 5.25
N MET A 159 -15.90 -23.28 5.05
CA MET A 159 -15.52 -22.83 3.71
C MET A 159 -14.90 -23.97 2.89
N VAL A 160 -14.03 -24.76 3.50
CA VAL A 160 -13.39 -25.93 2.83
C VAL A 160 -14.41 -26.98 2.47
N LYS A 161 -15.33 -27.33 3.39
CA LYS A 161 -16.42 -28.28 3.14
C LYS A 161 -17.31 -27.79 2.01
N TRP A 162 -17.81 -26.56 2.11
CA TRP A 162 -18.66 -25.94 1.09
C TRP A 162 -17.97 -25.92 -0.28
N ARG A 163 -16.76 -25.38 -0.36
CA ARG A 163 -16.03 -25.32 -1.62
C ARG A 163 -15.84 -26.71 -2.23
N ASN A 164 -15.54 -27.73 -1.41
CA ASN A 164 -15.35 -29.08 -1.88
C ASN A 164 -16.64 -29.73 -2.38
N SER A 165 -17.81 -29.40 -1.81
CA SER A 165 -19.10 -29.90 -2.28
C SER A 165 -19.53 -29.27 -3.61
N VAL A 166 -19.23 -27.98 -3.84
CA VAL A 166 -19.75 -27.26 -5.03
C VAL A 166 -18.75 -27.15 -6.18
N LYS A 167 -17.47 -27.49 -6.00
CA LYS A 167 -16.42 -27.25 -7.01
C LYS A 167 -16.64 -27.98 -8.33
N ALA A 168 -17.22 -29.20 -8.29
CA ALA A 168 -17.50 -29.99 -9.48
C ALA A 168 -18.65 -29.38 -10.29
N ASP A 169 -19.77 -29.08 -9.64
CA ASP A 169 -20.94 -28.47 -10.23
C ASP A 169 -20.62 -27.06 -10.76
N PHE A 170 -19.78 -26.31 -10.04
CA PHE A 170 -19.30 -25.01 -10.47
C PHE A 170 -18.48 -25.10 -11.76
N GLN A 171 -17.57 -26.07 -11.85
CA GLN A 171 -16.78 -26.32 -13.05
C GLN A 171 -17.65 -26.76 -14.22
N GLU A 172 -18.63 -27.62 -14.00
CA GLU A 172 -19.56 -28.09 -15.04
C GLU A 172 -20.44 -26.94 -15.55
N LYS A 173 -20.99 -26.16 -14.60
CA LYS A 173 -21.96 -25.08 -14.93
C LYS A 173 -21.31 -23.87 -15.59
N TYR A 174 -20.12 -23.49 -15.14
CA TYR A 174 -19.49 -22.22 -15.53
C TYR A 174 -18.20 -22.40 -16.34
N ASN A 175 -17.72 -23.63 -16.50
CA ASN A 175 -16.42 -23.95 -17.11
C ASN A 175 -15.23 -23.25 -16.41
N GLU A 176 -15.37 -22.94 -15.12
CA GLU A 176 -14.38 -22.23 -14.31
C GLU A 176 -13.96 -23.03 -13.08
N LYS A 177 -12.67 -23.01 -12.74
CA LYS A 177 -12.17 -23.67 -11.53
C LYS A 177 -12.43 -22.80 -10.32
N LEU A 178 -13.14 -23.32 -9.33
CA LEU A 178 -13.32 -22.65 -8.04
C LEU A 178 -12.14 -22.99 -7.10
N THR A 179 -11.17 -22.07 -7.01
CA THR A 179 -10.08 -22.10 -6.04
C THR A 179 -10.45 -21.33 -4.77
N PHE A 180 -9.57 -21.28 -3.76
CA PHE A 180 -9.80 -20.46 -2.57
C PHE A 180 -9.57 -18.96 -2.82
N THR A 181 -8.75 -18.59 -3.81
CA THR A 181 -8.41 -17.19 -4.07
C THR A 181 -9.63 -16.30 -4.36
N PRO A 182 -10.59 -16.66 -5.22
CA PRO A 182 -11.80 -15.87 -5.41
C PRO A 182 -12.62 -15.68 -4.14
N LEU A 183 -12.68 -16.69 -3.27
CA LEU A 183 -13.39 -16.63 -1.99
C LEU A 183 -12.70 -15.64 -1.03
N PHE A 184 -11.38 -15.66 -0.96
CA PHE A 184 -10.62 -14.70 -0.16
C PHE A 184 -10.76 -13.28 -0.70
N ILE A 185 -10.76 -13.09 -2.04
CA ILE A 185 -10.98 -11.78 -2.65
C ILE A 185 -12.36 -11.25 -2.29
N GLU A 186 -13.41 -12.07 -2.36
CA GLU A 186 -14.77 -11.67 -1.99
C GLU A 186 -14.86 -11.26 -0.52
N CYS A 187 -14.30 -12.07 0.40
CA CYS A 187 -14.28 -11.76 1.82
C CYS A 187 -13.51 -10.46 2.13
N VAL A 188 -12.34 -10.28 1.50
CA VAL A 188 -11.52 -9.08 1.69
C VAL A 188 -12.23 -7.85 1.13
N ALA A 189 -12.84 -7.96 -0.05
CA ALA A 189 -13.59 -6.84 -0.64
C ALA A 189 -14.74 -6.38 0.26
N LYS A 190 -15.50 -7.32 0.86
CA LYS A 190 -16.54 -7.01 1.85
C LYS A 190 -15.98 -6.39 3.13
N ALA A 191 -14.87 -6.90 3.65
CA ALA A 191 -14.22 -6.34 4.83
C ALA A 191 -13.70 -4.91 4.57
N ILE A 192 -13.24 -4.61 3.37
CA ILE A 192 -12.81 -3.25 2.98
C ILE A 192 -14.01 -2.28 2.94
N GLU A 193 -15.19 -2.73 2.52
CA GLU A 193 -16.41 -1.91 2.56
C GLU A 193 -16.77 -1.50 4.01
N ASP A 194 -16.56 -2.41 4.98
CA ASP A 194 -16.79 -2.13 6.41
C ASP A 194 -15.68 -1.26 7.02
N TYR A 195 -14.44 -1.39 6.52
CA TYR A 195 -13.25 -0.68 7.02
C TYR A 195 -12.51 0.06 5.89
N PRO A 196 -13.08 1.11 5.31
CA PRO A 196 -12.57 1.73 4.08
C PRO A 196 -11.19 2.39 4.24
N LEU A 197 -10.77 2.71 5.45
CA LEU A 197 -9.47 3.33 5.69
C LEU A 197 -8.29 2.42 5.28
N ILE A 198 -8.49 1.09 5.30
CA ILE A 198 -7.48 0.14 4.86
C ILE A 198 -7.25 0.20 3.33
N ASN A 199 -8.24 0.74 2.57
CA ASN A 199 -8.20 0.91 1.11
C ASN A 199 -7.71 2.31 0.73
N SER A 200 -6.61 2.72 1.30
CA SER A 200 -6.10 4.08 1.16
C SER A 200 -4.64 4.14 0.70
N SER A 201 -4.18 5.33 0.44
CA SER A 201 -2.77 5.64 0.19
C SER A 201 -2.41 6.97 0.86
N MET A 202 -1.12 7.18 1.12
CA MET A 202 -0.64 8.46 1.64
C MET A 202 -0.12 9.36 0.54
N ASP A 203 -0.49 10.66 0.61
CA ASP A 203 0.11 11.73 -0.16
C ASP A 203 0.56 12.85 0.79
N GLY A 204 1.83 12.88 1.10
CA GLY A 204 2.40 13.78 2.10
C GLY A 204 1.78 13.59 3.48
N LYS A 205 0.93 14.53 3.89
CA LYS A 205 0.18 14.50 5.16
C LYS A 205 -1.30 14.09 5.00
N ASN A 206 -1.72 13.77 3.78
CA ASN A 206 -3.10 13.44 3.49
C ASN A 206 -3.26 11.93 3.30
N ILE A 207 -4.35 11.38 3.81
CA ILE A 207 -4.79 10.01 3.53
C ILE A 207 -5.84 10.09 2.41
N ILE A 208 -5.58 9.40 1.31
CA ILE A 208 -6.50 9.31 0.18
C ILE A 208 -7.23 7.97 0.28
N VAL A 209 -8.46 7.99 0.75
CA VAL A 209 -9.34 6.82 0.78
C VAL A 209 -9.91 6.60 -0.61
N LYS A 210 -9.78 5.39 -1.13
CA LYS A 210 -10.21 5.03 -2.49
C LYS A 210 -11.60 4.43 -2.45
N GLU A 211 -12.47 4.85 -3.38
CA GLU A 211 -13.83 4.33 -3.51
C GLU A 211 -13.86 2.96 -4.21
N ASP A 212 -13.03 2.78 -5.23
CA ASP A 212 -12.95 1.51 -5.95
C ASP A 212 -12.04 0.52 -5.20
N ILE A 213 -12.45 -0.75 -5.18
CA ILE A 213 -11.71 -1.85 -4.53
C ILE A 213 -11.08 -2.72 -5.62
N HIS A 214 -9.77 -2.57 -5.80
CA HIS A 214 -8.97 -3.30 -6.79
C HIS A 214 -7.98 -4.20 -6.06
N ILE A 215 -8.20 -5.50 -6.14
CA ILE A 215 -7.40 -6.48 -5.39
C ILE A 215 -6.25 -7.01 -6.24
N GLY A 216 -5.02 -6.70 -5.83
CA GLY A 216 -3.81 -7.31 -6.37
C GLY A 216 -3.62 -8.74 -5.86
N MET A 217 -3.23 -9.65 -6.72
CA MET A 217 -2.94 -11.03 -6.37
C MET A 217 -1.46 -11.32 -6.59
N ALA A 218 -0.68 -11.47 -5.52
CA ALA A 218 0.73 -11.85 -5.67
C ALA A 218 0.85 -13.28 -6.23
N THR A 219 1.33 -13.37 -7.46
CA THR A 219 1.44 -14.62 -8.22
C THR A 219 2.89 -14.91 -8.59
N ALA A 220 3.40 -16.08 -8.23
CA ALA A 220 4.72 -16.53 -8.63
C ALA A 220 4.71 -17.00 -10.08
N LEU A 221 5.67 -16.52 -10.86
CA LEU A 221 5.90 -16.92 -12.24
C LEU A 221 6.83 -18.16 -12.29
N PRO A 222 6.78 -18.95 -13.39
CA PRO A 222 7.72 -20.06 -13.60
C PRO A 222 9.19 -19.60 -13.57
N SER A 223 9.48 -18.36 -13.91
CA SER A 223 10.81 -17.73 -13.84
C SER A 223 11.32 -17.49 -12.40
N GLY A 224 10.49 -17.73 -11.38
CA GLY A 224 10.80 -17.40 -9.99
C GLY A 224 10.57 -15.94 -9.60
N ASN A 225 10.13 -15.10 -10.55
CA ASN A 225 9.73 -13.73 -10.26
C ASN A 225 8.29 -13.68 -9.74
N LEU A 226 7.98 -12.65 -8.93
CA LEU A 226 6.65 -12.37 -8.45
C LEU A 226 6.03 -11.25 -9.30
N ILE A 227 4.76 -11.41 -9.66
CA ILE A 227 3.96 -10.39 -10.33
C ILE A 227 2.64 -10.22 -9.59
N VAL A 228 2.03 -9.05 -9.67
CA VAL A 228 0.78 -8.75 -8.96
C VAL A 228 -0.31 -8.34 -9.96
N PRO A 229 -0.97 -9.30 -10.63
CA PRO A 229 -2.14 -9.01 -11.44
C PRO A 229 -3.31 -8.49 -10.59
N VAL A 230 -4.17 -7.65 -11.17
CA VAL A 230 -5.18 -6.88 -10.45
C VAL A 230 -6.60 -7.26 -10.86
N VAL A 231 -7.40 -7.74 -9.92
CA VAL A 231 -8.85 -7.91 -10.08
C VAL A 231 -9.52 -6.57 -9.78
N ARG A 232 -10.00 -5.90 -10.81
CA ARG A 232 -10.63 -4.58 -10.68
C ARG A 232 -12.07 -4.69 -10.19
N ASN A 233 -12.49 -3.71 -9.37
CA ASN A 233 -13.86 -3.61 -8.82
C ASN A 233 -14.34 -4.93 -8.20
N ALA A 234 -13.52 -5.50 -7.32
CA ALA A 234 -13.76 -6.82 -6.74
C ALA A 234 -15.09 -6.90 -5.98
N ASN A 235 -15.49 -5.83 -5.31
CA ASN A 235 -16.75 -5.72 -4.57
C ASN A 235 -18.01 -5.71 -5.47
N LYS A 236 -17.84 -5.35 -6.75
CA LYS A 236 -18.97 -5.30 -7.72
C LYS A 236 -19.10 -6.60 -8.52
N LYS A 237 -18.28 -7.60 -8.28
CA LYS A 237 -18.24 -8.87 -9.01
C LYS A 237 -18.89 -10.00 -8.21
N SER A 238 -19.66 -10.82 -8.90
CA SER A 238 -20.14 -12.09 -8.37
C SER A 238 -18.98 -13.09 -8.20
N LEU A 239 -19.16 -14.12 -7.38
CA LEU A 239 -18.17 -15.18 -7.19
C LEU A 239 -17.76 -15.85 -8.52
N LYS A 240 -18.70 -16.02 -9.46
CA LYS A 240 -18.42 -16.52 -10.82
C LYS A 240 -17.44 -15.60 -11.55
N GLU A 241 -17.70 -14.30 -11.56
CA GLU A 241 -16.86 -13.30 -12.23
C GLU A 241 -15.49 -13.17 -11.55
N LEU A 242 -15.44 -13.27 -10.23
CA LEU A 242 -14.18 -13.32 -9.49
C LEU A 242 -13.35 -14.56 -9.84
N ALA A 243 -14.00 -15.74 -9.95
CA ALA A 243 -13.32 -16.97 -10.33
C ALA A 243 -12.78 -16.89 -11.77
N SER A 244 -13.59 -16.39 -12.72
CA SER A 244 -13.16 -16.21 -14.10
C SER A 244 -12.00 -15.23 -14.23
N ALA A 245 -12.12 -14.04 -13.64
CA ALA A 245 -11.06 -13.02 -13.66
C ALA A 245 -9.75 -13.54 -13.02
N THR A 246 -9.87 -14.24 -11.91
CA THR A 246 -8.71 -14.81 -11.22
C THR A 246 -8.01 -15.87 -12.06
N ASN A 247 -8.76 -16.81 -12.64
CA ASN A 247 -8.23 -17.87 -13.49
C ASN A 247 -7.57 -17.32 -14.74
N GLU A 248 -8.21 -16.34 -15.41
CA GLU A 248 -7.68 -15.66 -16.59
C GLU A 248 -6.35 -14.96 -16.30
N LEU A 249 -6.31 -14.14 -15.25
CA LEU A 249 -5.10 -13.39 -14.87
C LEU A 249 -3.94 -14.31 -14.48
N VAL A 250 -4.22 -15.41 -13.75
CA VAL A 250 -3.22 -16.41 -13.39
C VAL A 250 -2.70 -17.12 -14.64
N GLN A 251 -3.58 -17.46 -15.59
CA GLN A 251 -3.18 -18.11 -16.84
C GLN A 251 -2.34 -17.16 -17.70
N LYS A 252 -2.77 -15.91 -17.89
CA LYS A 252 -1.99 -14.88 -18.59
C LYS A 252 -0.62 -14.67 -17.94
N GLY A 253 -0.57 -14.70 -16.60
CA GLY A 253 0.70 -14.60 -15.87
C GLY A 253 1.66 -15.73 -16.21
N ARG A 254 1.18 -16.97 -16.20
CA ARG A 254 1.98 -18.16 -16.56
C ARG A 254 2.45 -18.14 -18.00
N ASP A 255 1.64 -17.64 -18.90
CA ASP A 255 1.94 -17.53 -20.33
C ASP A 255 2.80 -16.30 -20.67
N GLY A 256 3.12 -15.43 -19.69
CA GLY A 256 3.87 -14.20 -19.92
C GLY A 256 3.12 -13.16 -20.76
N LYS A 257 1.77 -13.20 -20.76
CA LYS A 257 0.90 -12.35 -21.60
C LYS A 257 0.19 -11.24 -20.80
N LEU A 258 0.55 -11.02 -19.53
CA LEU A 258 -0.02 -9.92 -18.75
C LEU A 258 0.39 -8.57 -19.32
N THR A 259 -0.58 -7.68 -19.47
CA THR A 259 -0.35 -6.30 -19.87
C THR A 259 0.07 -5.44 -18.67
N ALA A 260 0.67 -4.27 -18.95
CA ALA A 260 1.04 -3.33 -17.91
C ALA A 260 -0.17 -2.82 -17.12
N ASP A 261 -1.32 -2.70 -17.76
CA ASP A 261 -2.56 -2.25 -17.11
C ASP A 261 -3.15 -3.31 -16.18
N GLU A 262 -2.94 -4.59 -16.47
CA GLU A 262 -3.40 -5.69 -15.63
C GLU A 262 -2.56 -5.87 -14.35
N THR A 263 -1.41 -5.19 -14.26
CA THR A 263 -0.48 -5.27 -13.11
C THR A 263 -0.35 -3.99 -12.33
N LYS A 264 -1.14 -2.95 -12.63
CA LYS A 264 -1.09 -1.65 -11.99
C LYS A 264 -2.44 -1.25 -11.40
N GLY A 265 -2.40 -0.39 -10.39
CA GLY A 265 -3.59 0.25 -9.84
C GLY A 265 -4.36 -0.64 -8.87
N SER A 266 -3.74 -1.62 -8.24
CA SER A 266 -4.28 -2.29 -7.07
C SER A 266 -4.43 -1.29 -5.92
N THR A 267 -5.43 -1.52 -5.08
CA THR A 267 -5.70 -0.72 -3.89
C THR A 267 -5.44 -1.47 -2.60
N PHE A 268 -5.42 -2.79 -2.70
CA PHE A 268 -5.07 -3.73 -1.64
C PHE A 268 -4.52 -5.01 -2.27
N THR A 269 -3.51 -5.63 -1.67
CA THR A 269 -2.88 -6.84 -2.21
C THR A 269 -3.11 -8.05 -1.32
N ILE A 270 -3.39 -9.22 -1.93
CA ILE A 270 -3.43 -10.53 -1.28
C ILE A 270 -2.25 -11.35 -1.77
N SER A 271 -1.49 -11.95 -0.85
CA SER A 271 -0.37 -12.85 -1.13
C SER A 271 -0.62 -14.24 -0.54
N ASN A 272 -0.69 -15.27 -1.38
CA ASN A 272 -0.87 -16.63 -0.90
C ASN A 272 0.49 -17.30 -0.69
N VAL A 273 0.99 -17.27 0.55
CA VAL A 273 2.25 -17.91 0.94
C VAL A 273 2.06 -19.40 1.27
N GLY A 274 0.82 -19.84 1.45
CA GLY A 274 0.46 -21.24 1.71
C GLY A 274 0.79 -22.17 0.55
N THR A 275 0.87 -21.67 -0.67
CA THR A 275 1.33 -22.44 -1.85
C THR A 275 2.76 -22.94 -1.71
N PHE A 276 3.58 -22.28 -0.91
CA PHE A 276 4.95 -22.66 -0.58
C PHE A 276 5.06 -23.46 0.72
N GLY A 277 3.91 -23.80 1.34
CA GLY A 277 3.86 -24.50 2.62
C GLY A 277 4.08 -23.62 3.84
N SER A 278 4.15 -22.30 3.68
CA SER A 278 4.33 -21.36 4.80
C SER A 278 3.06 -21.27 5.64
N LEU A 279 3.23 -21.23 6.97
CA LEU A 279 2.12 -21.04 7.91
C LEU A 279 1.68 -19.59 7.95
N MET A 280 2.61 -18.66 8.04
CA MET A 280 2.39 -17.23 8.15
C MET A 280 3.58 -16.47 7.53
N GLY A 281 3.47 -15.17 7.37
CA GLY A 281 4.54 -14.35 6.83
C GLY A 281 4.46 -12.90 7.30
N THR A 282 5.48 -12.11 6.97
CA THR A 282 5.52 -10.66 7.15
C THR A 282 5.59 -10.01 5.77
N PRO A 283 4.45 -9.92 5.04
CA PRO A 283 4.47 -9.39 3.68
C PRO A 283 4.87 -7.92 3.66
N ILE A 284 5.58 -7.51 2.61
CA ILE A 284 5.94 -6.12 2.37
C ILE A 284 4.81 -5.46 1.59
N ILE A 285 4.37 -4.28 2.04
CA ILE A 285 3.29 -3.53 1.41
C ILE A 285 3.66 -3.16 -0.02
N ASN A 286 2.73 -3.38 -0.95
CA ASN A 286 2.88 -3.00 -2.35
C ASN A 286 2.52 -1.52 -2.53
N GLN A 287 3.51 -0.63 -2.46
CA GLN A 287 3.26 0.81 -2.55
C GLN A 287 2.52 1.19 -3.84
N PRO A 288 1.56 2.15 -3.80
CA PRO A 288 1.21 3.06 -2.67
C PRO A 288 0.06 2.56 -1.77
N GLU A 289 -0.18 1.26 -1.69
CA GLU A 289 -1.24 0.67 -0.86
C GLU A 289 -0.96 0.89 0.63
N ALA A 290 -2.04 0.88 1.45
CA ALA A 290 -1.93 0.97 2.90
C ALA A 290 -1.62 -0.37 3.58
N ALA A 291 -1.99 -1.49 2.93
CA ALA A 291 -1.86 -2.82 3.55
C ALA A 291 -1.78 -3.95 2.53
N ILE A 292 -1.32 -5.10 3.01
CA ILE A 292 -1.23 -6.37 2.28
C ILE A 292 -1.61 -7.52 3.21
N LEU A 293 -2.42 -8.46 2.72
CA LEU A 293 -2.80 -9.66 3.44
C LEU A 293 -2.07 -10.88 2.90
N ALA A 294 -1.31 -11.58 3.75
CA ALA A 294 -0.79 -12.90 3.42
C ALA A 294 -1.70 -13.99 4.00
N THR A 295 -2.05 -14.98 3.17
CA THR A 295 -2.80 -16.17 3.55
C THR A 295 -1.85 -17.36 3.66
N GLY A 296 -1.84 -18.03 4.80
CA GLY A 296 -1.02 -19.20 5.06
C GLY A 296 -1.59 -20.49 4.44
N ILE A 297 -0.92 -21.59 4.69
CA ILE A 297 -1.41 -22.91 4.28
C ILE A 297 -2.59 -23.33 5.15
N ILE A 298 -3.64 -23.89 4.52
CA ILE A 298 -4.77 -24.51 5.23
C ILE A 298 -4.32 -25.90 5.70
N LYS A 299 -4.32 -26.12 7.02
CA LYS A 299 -3.96 -27.41 7.64
C LYS A 299 -5.06 -27.90 8.57
N LYS A 300 -5.28 -29.23 8.57
CA LYS A 300 -6.10 -29.84 9.60
C LYS A 300 -5.35 -29.88 10.92
N ARG A 301 -6.03 -29.42 11.98
CA ARG A 301 -5.52 -29.38 13.36
C ARG A 301 -6.60 -29.87 14.32
N ALA A 302 -6.18 -30.38 15.46
CA ALA A 302 -7.07 -30.65 16.58
C ALA A 302 -7.24 -29.35 17.36
N GLU A 303 -8.46 -28.85 17.39
CA GLU A 303 -8.81 -27.59 18.08
C GLU A 303 -9.84 -27.87 19.18
N VAL A 304 -9.72 -27.15 20.28
CA VAL A 304 -10.69 -27.18 21.38
C VAL A 304 -11.87 -26.30 20.99
N ILE A 305 -13.04 -26.89 21.00
CA ILE A 305 -14.31 -26.17 20.77
C ILE A 305 -15.06 -26.09 22.09
N GLU A 306 -15.21 -24.88 22.60
CA GLU A 306 -15.99 -24.59 23.80
C GLU A 306 -17.48 -24.77 23.50
N LYS A 307 -18.16 -25.61 24.26
CA LYS A 307 -19.61 -25.87 24.19
C LYS A 307 -20.23 -25.74 25.56
N VAL A 308 -21.53 -25.45 25.61
CA VAL A 308 -22.27 -25.34 26.84
C VAL A 308 -22.20 -26.62 27.69
N GLU A 309 -22.07 -27.78 27.06
CA GLU A 309 -22.01 -29.12 27.66
C GLU A 309 -20.58 -29.53 28.07
N GLY A 310 -19.58 -28.67 27.80
CA GLY A 310 -18.14 -28.93 28.02
C GLY A 310 -17.34 -28.91 26.74
N ASP A 311 -16.02 -28.74 26.87
CA ASP A 311 -15.09 -28.61 25.76
C ASP A 311 -14.96 -29.93 25.00
N THR A 312 -14.90 -29.83 23.68
CA THR A 312 -14.68 -30.96 22.77
C THR A 312 -13.47 -30.72 21.86
N ILE A 313 -12.74 -31.77 21.50
CA ILE A 313 -11.68 -31.69 20.53
C ILE A 313 -12.24 -32.06 19.16
N GLU A 314 -12.12 -31.13 18.19
CA GLU A 314 -12.57 -31.36 16.82
C GLU A 314 -11.44 -31.13 15.82
N ILE A 315 -11.49 -31.84 14.69
CA ILE A 315 -10.55 -31.62 13.59
C ILE A 315 -11.05 -30.45 12.75
N ARG A 316 -10.32 -29.35 12.77
CA ARG A 316 -10.61 -28.11 12.04
C ARG A 316 -9.60 -27.82 10.95
N SER A 317 -10.03 -27.17 9.88
CA SER A 317 -9.16 -26.68 8.80
C SER A 317 -8.74 -25.25 9.13
N MET A 318 -7.57 -25.11 9.74
CA MET A 318 -7.06 -23.83 10.26
C MET A 318 -6.11 -23.16 9.27
N MET A 319 -6.13 -21.85 9.24
CA MET A 319 -5.22 -21.03 8.43
C MET A 319 -4.83 -19.77 9.20
N TYR A 320 -3.55 -19.40 9.11
CA TYR A 320 -3.10 -18.11 9.59
C TYR A 320 -3.27 -17.03 8.53
N LEU A 321 -3.78 -15.89 8.95
CA LEU A 321 -3.83 -14.64 8.21
C LEU A 321 -2.76 -13.70 8.79
N SER A 322 -2.00 -13.07 7.93
CA SER A 322 -0.95 -12.11 8.31
C SER A 322 -1.22 -10.80 7.57
N LEU A 323 -1.72 -9.79 8.28
CA LEU A 323 -1.99 -8.47 7.73
C LEU A 323 -0.85 -7.52 8.07
N SER A 324 -0.08 -7.10 7.06
CA SER A 324 0.87 -5.99 7.23
C SER A 324 0.22 -4.69 6.77
N PHE A 325 0.33 -3.67 7.57
CA PHE A 325 -0.25 -2.36 7.30
C PHE A 325 0.69 -1.22 7.65
N ASP A 326 0.44 -0.06 7.06
CA ASP A 326 1.15 1.18 7.32
C ASP A 326 0.61 1.81 8.61
N HIS A 327 1.42 1.78 9.68
CA HIS A 327 1.01 2.26 11.01
C HIS A 327 0.85 3.80 11.09
N ARG A 328 1.08 4.52 9.99
CA ARG A 328 0.73 5.95 9.88
C ARG A 328 -0.74 6.14 9.53
N ILE A 329 -1.42 5.09 9.02
CA ILE A 329 -2.80 5.13 8.53
C ILE A 329 -3.72 4.32 9.44
N VAL A 330 -3.27 3.15 9.85
CA VAL A 330 -4.05 2.17 10.63
C VAL A 330 -3.32 1.86 11.93
N ASP A 331 -4.08 1.86 13.04
CA ASP A 331 -3.64 1.50 14.39
C ASP A 331 -4.10 0.09 14.78
#